data_237d113ed28bd5e70d74a2897bf5040c
#
_entry.id   237d113ed28bd5e70d74a2897bf5040c
#
_cell.length_a   1.000
_cell.length_b   1.000
_cell.length_c   1.000
_cell.angle_alpha   90.00
_cell.angle_beta   90.00
_cell.angle_gamma   90.00
#
_symmetry.space_group_name_H-M   'P 1'
#
loop_
_entity.id
_entity.type
_entity.pdbx_description
1 polymer ?
#
loop_
_entity_poly.entity_id
_entity_poly.type
_entity_poly.pdbx_seq_one_letter_code
_entity_poly.pdbx_strand_id
1 'polypeptide(L)'
;MTCVCSDAQQTLDFYRQIGFSLVKKTVNFDDPHSYHLYFGDETGNPGTLITFFEWPRAGQGRLGRGTLESVGLATPYVTEPIELTDPDGLRLRLEPGDTARLHDVAVIGNPDLYAGLFADDAPLSFAEPMEEAALIGAGITHHIAWRVGSDEDQRLWLDRLVEVGLRPTTVQDRKYFRSIYFRMPDGVLVEIATDGPGFLVDEPAESLGQGLALPPWLEPERETLERELHPIA
;
A
#
# COMPACT_ATOMS: atom_id res chain seq x y z
N MET A 1 2.44 -0.14 -1.68
CA MET A 1 2.27 -0.71 -0.32
C MET A 1 0.99 -0.23 0.31
N THR A 2 0.42 -0.99 1.25
CA THR A 2 -0.84 -0.63 1.93
C THR A 2 -0.63 -0.54 3.43
N CYS A 3 -1.15 0.53 4.03
CA CYS A 3 -1.15 0.80 5.46
C CYS A 3 -2.59 0.85 6.00
N VAL A 4 -2.73 0.92 7.31
CA VAL A 4 -4.02 1.09 7.98
C VAL A 4 -4.09 2.49 8.58
N CYS A 5 -5.18 3.21 8.32
CA CYS A 5 -5.49 4.47 8.97
C CYS A 5 -6.79 4.39 9.77
N SER A 6 -6.96 5.29 10.74
CA SER A 6 -8.18 5.39 11.54
C SER A 6 -9.20 6.38 10.97
N ASP A 7 -8.74 7.37 10.19
CA ASP A 7 -9.54 8.47 9.66
C ASP A 7 -9.05 8.84 8.24
N ALA A 8 -9.92 8.58 7.25
CA ALA A 8 -9.62 8.82 5.84
C ALA A 8 -9.39 10.31 5.53
N GLN A 9 -10.12 11.23 6.19
CA GLN A 9 -9.96 12.67 5.94
C GLN A 9 -8.62 13.19 6.49
N GLN A 10 -8.26 12.81 7.71
CA GLN A 10 -6.96 13.21 8.28
C GLN A 10 -5.79 12.66 7.45
N THR A 11 -5.92 11.41 6.98
CA THR A 11 -4.93 10.79 6.09
C THR A 11 -4.83 11.57 4.78
N LEU A 12 -5.97 11.91 4.15
CA LEU A 12 -6.01 12.68 2.92
C LEU A 12 -5.33 14.06 3.09
N ASP A 13 -5.67 14.78 4.14
CA ASP A 13 -5.11 16.11 4.40
C ASP A 13 -3.59 16.05 4.61
N PHE A 14 -3.13 15.05 5.36
CA PHE A 14 -1.70 14.88 5.64
C PHE A 14 -0.90 14.53 4.36
N TYR A 15 -1.33 13.51 3.59
CA TYR A 15 -0.57 13.08 2.41
C TYR A 15 -0.57 14.12 1.29
N ARG A 16 -1.64 14.93 1.15
CA ARG A 16 -1.65 16.12 0.29
C ARG A 16 -0.63 17.17 0.72
N GLN A 17 -0.47 17.43 2.01
CA GLN A 17 0.51 18.41 2.53
C GLN A 17 1.95 18.01 2.24
N ILE A 18 2.25 16.73 2.16
CA ILE A 18 3.60 16.25 1.83
C ILE A 18 3.79 15.95 0.34
N GLY A 19 2.84 16.35 -0.52
CA GLY A 19 2.96 16.36 -1.97
C GLY A 19 2.43 15.14 -2.70
N PHE A 20 1.67 14.27 -2.03
CA PHE A 20 1.02 13.12 -2.66
C PHE A 20 -0.40 13.48 -3.12
N SER A 21 -0.77 13.07 -4.32
CA SER A 21 -2.12 13.20 -4.86
C SER A 21 -2.97 11.99 -4.51
N LEU A 22 -4.23 12.20 -4.12
CA LEU A 22 -5.20 11.09 -4.05
C LEU A 22 -5.58 10.72 -5.49
N VAL A 23 -5.13 9.57 -5.96
CA VAL A 23 -5.31 9.11 -7.34
C VAL A 23 -6.41 8.06 -7.49
N LYS A 24 -6.87 7.48 -6.40
CA LYS A 24 -8.05 6.62 -6.39
C LYS A 24 -8.71 6.63 -5.02
N LYS A 25 -10.03 6.85 -5.02
CA LYS A 25 -10.92 6.71 -3.86
C LYS A 25 -11.88 5.57 -4.15
N THR A 26 -11.70 4.45 -3.43
CA THR A 26 -12.54 3.26 -3.58
C THR A 26 -12.78 2.62 -2.21
N VAL A 27 -13.34 1.43 -2.17
CA VAL A 27 -13.52 0.64 -0.95
C VAL A 27 -12.53 -0.53 -0.90
N ASN A 28 -12.30 -1.07 0.27
CA ASN A 28 -11.63 -2.35 0.40
C ASN A 28 -12.53 -3.45 -0.17
N PHE A 29 -12.09 -4.14 -1.23
CA PHE A 29 -12.95 -5.13 -1.92
C PHE A 29 -13.24 -6.38 -1.08
N ASP A 30 -12.48 -6.60 -0.01
CA ASP A 30 -12.71 -7.69 0.95
C ASP A 30 -13.56 -7.22 2.17
N ASP A 31 -13.69 -5.89 2.38
CA ASP A 31 -14.55 -5.25 3.39
C ASP A 31 -15.09 -3.90 2.85
N PRO A 32 -16.16 -3.92 2.02
CA PRO A 32 -16.62 -2.74 1.29
C PRO A 32 -17.15 -1.58 2.15
N HIS A 33 -17.29 -1.77 3.44
CA HIS A 33 -17.71 -0.73 4.39
C HIS A 33 -16.54 0.14 4.88
N SER A 34 -15.35 0.00 4.29
CA SER A 34 -14.18 0.81 4.60
C SER A 34 -13.52 1.35 3.33
N TYR A 35 -13.00 2.59 3.40
CA TYR A 35 -12.27 3.17 2.29
C TYR A 35 -10.97 2.43 2.00
N HIS A 36 -10.61 2.40 0.71
CA HIS A 36 -9.26 2.14 0.23
C HIS A 36 -8.81 3.34 -0.59
N LEU A 37 -7.89 4.11 -0.03
CA LEU A 37 -7.36 5.34 -0.61
C LEU A 37 -5.98 5.06 -1.22
N TYR A 38 -5.74 5.54 -2.43
CA TYR A 38 -4.46 5.41 -3.13
C TYR A 38 -3.84 6.78 -3.34
N PHE A 39 -2.66 6.98 -2.79
CA PHE A 39 -1.86 8.19 -2.96
C PHE A 39 -0.63 7.89 -3.79
N GLY A 40 -0.26 8.82 -4.67
CA GLY A 40 0.90 8.69 -5.55
C GLY A 40 1.31 10.02 -6.14
N ASP A 41 1.99 9.96 -7.28
CA ASP A 41 2.18 11.13 -8.13
C ASP A 41 0.84 11.58 -8.74
N GLU A 42 0.84 12.61 -9.59
CA GLU A 42 -0.39 13.21 -10.15
C GLU A 42 -1.27 12.22 -10.92
N THR A 43 -0.71 11.13 -11.43
CA THR A 43 -1.41 10.14 -12.29
C THR A 43 -1.44 8.73 -11.73
N GLY A 44 -0.85 8.51 -10.55
CA GLY A 44 -0.81 7.18 -9.93
C GLY A 44 0.05 6.18 -10.70
N ASN A 45 1.19 6.64 -11.20
CA ASN A 45 2.10 5.78 -11.94
C ASN A 45 2.59 4.60 -11.07
N PRO A 46 2.82 3.42 -11.68
CA PRO A 46 3.38 2.28 -10.97
C PRO A 46 4.70 2.60 -10.26
N GLY A 47 4.83 2.19 -9.00
CA GLY A 47 6.00 2.50 -8.16
C GLY A 47 5.88 3.78 -7.33
N THR A 48 4.81 4.57 -7.50
CA THR A 48 4.60 5.80 -6.71
C THR A 48 3.68 5.60 -5.50
N LEU A 49 2.97 4.47 -5.42
CA LEU A 49 1.80 4.32 -4.59
C LEU A 49 2.07 3.95 -3.14
N ILE A 50 1.51 4.75 -2.22
CA ILE A 50 1.19 4.36 -0.85
C ILE A 50 -0.32 4.38 -0.69
N THR A 51 -0.91 3.35 -0.06
CA THR A 51 -2.37 3.21 0.03
C THR A 51 -2.82 2.94 1.45
N PHE A 52 -4.09 3.23 1.75
CA PHE A 52 -4.64 3.10 3.10
C PHE A 52 -5.98 2.40 3.11
N PHE A 53 -6.10 1.37 3.94
CA PHE A 53 -7.39 0.89 4.42
C PHE A 53 -7.81 1.73 5.62
N GLU A 54 -9.00 2.32 5.55
CA GLU A 54 -9.57 2.99 6.69
C GLU A 54 -10.27 2.00 7.60
N TRP A 55 -9.79 1.86 8.83
CA TRP A 55 -10.41 1.03 9.87
C TRP A 55 -10.78 1.89 11.08
N PRO A 56 -11.91 2.62 11.06
CA PRO A 56 -12.26 3.61 12.09
C PRO A 56 -12.43 3.02 13.49
N ARG A 57 -12.64 1.71 13.57
CA ARG A 57 -12.82 0.99 14.84
C ARG A 57 -11.58 0.21 15.27
N ALA A 58 -10.54 0.19 14.46
CA ALA A 58 -9.28 -0.41 14.87
C ALA A 58 -8.62 0.47 15.94
N GLY A 59 -8.12 -0.16 16.99
CA GLY A 59 -7.22 0.53 17.92
C GLY A 59 -5.88 0.83 17.25
N GLN A 60 -5.04 1.57 17.99
CA GLN A 60 -3.66 1.82 17.58
C GLN A 60 -2.93 0.50 17.35
N GLY A 61 -2.26 0.39 16.23
CA GLY A 61 -1.38 -0.73 15.93
C GLY A 61 -0.09 -0.70 16.75
N ARG A 62 0.65 -1.80 16.75
CA ARG A 62 1.93 -1.90 17.45
C ARG A 62 2.95 -2.56 16.53
N LEU A 63 4.12 -1.93 16.41
CA LEU A 63 5.26 -2.49 15.69
C LEU A 63 5.69 -3.84 16.27
N GLY A 64 6.18 -4.72 15.41
CA GLY A 64 6.64 -6.04 15.79
C GLY A 64 7.00 -6.88 14.57
N ARG A 65 7.31 -8.13 14.80
CA ARG A 65 7.61 -9.10 13.74
C ARG A 65 6.41 -9.20 12.77
N GLY A 66 6.69 -9.15 11.48
CA GLY A 66 5.70 -9.24 10.41
C GLY A 66 5.18 -7.90 9.91
N THR A 67 5.87 -6.79 10.21
CA THR A 67 5.54 -5.45 9.73
C THR A 67 6.79 -4.63 9.37
N LEU A 68 6.58 -3.37 8.98
CA LEU A 68 7.65 -2.41 8.69
C LEU A 68 7.87 -1.50 9.90
N GLU A 69 9.13 -1.09 10.10
CA GLU A 69 9.49 -0.05 11.05
C GLU A 69 9.14 1.34 10.53
N SER A 70 9.44 1.59 9.26
CA SER A 70 9.23 2.89 8.62
C SER A 70 9.08 2.76 7.10
N VAL A 71 8.59 3.83 6.50
CA VAL A 71 8.37 3.99 5.06
C VAL A 71 9.15 5.20 4.59
N GLY A 72 10.01 5.01 3.59
CA GLY A 72 10.69 6.08 2.88
C GLY A 72 9.85 6.58 1.70
N LEU A 73 9.61 7.86 1.64
CA LEU A 73 8.88 8.53 0.56
C LEU A 73 9.75 9.62 -0.04
N ALA A 74 9.82 9.73 -1.35
CA ALA A 74 10.43 10.87 -2.02
C ALA A 74 9.35 11.89 -2.40
N THR A 75 9.66 13.19 -2.26
CA THR A 75 8.72 14.26 -2.54
C THR A 75 9.45 15.54 -2.92
N PRO A 76 8.87 16.41 -3.80
CA PRO A 76 9.45 17.71 -4.12
C PRO A 76 9.26 18.76 -2.99
N TYR A 77 8.59 18.41 -1.91
CA TYR A 77 8.23 19.35 -0.83
C TYR A 77 9.26 19.44 0.30
N VAL A 78 10.30 18.60 0.25
CA VAL A 78 11.44 18.70 1.17
C VAL A 78 12.73 18.91 0.40
N THR A 79 13.67 19.66 0.99
CA THR A 79 15.00 19.96 0.40
C THR A 79 16.11 19.17 1.05
N GLU A 80 15.82 18.52 2.18
CA GLU A 80 16.72 17.66 2.94
C GLU A 80 15.90 16.52 3.57
N PRO A 81 16.51 15.38 3.89
CA PRO A 81 15.83 14.27 4.55
C PRO A 81 15.25 14.68 5.89
N ILE A 82 14.00 14.30 6.15
CA ILE A 82 13.32 14.51 7.44
C ILE A 82 12.60 13.25 7.87
N GLU A 83 12.50 13.06 9.19
CA GLU A 83 11.69 12.01 9.81
C GLU A 83 10.46 12.63 10.47
N LEU A 84 9.31 12.01 10.29
CA LEU A 84 8.05 12.41 10.90
C LEU A 84 7.13 11.19 11.07
N THR A 85 5.97 11.41 11.64
CA THR A 85 4.89 10.42 11.70
C THR A 85 3.64 10.98 11.04
N ASP A 86 2.87 10.10 10.40
CA ASP A 86 1.54 10.44 9.96
C ASP A 86 0.55 10.59 11.15
N PRO A 87 -0.72 10.98 10.93
CA PRO A 87 -1.69 11.16 12.01
C PRO A 87 -1.91 9.94 12.88
N ASP A 88 -1.74 8.74 12.34
CA ASP A 88 -1.90 7.47 13.05
C ASP A 88 -0.58 6.92 13.63
N GLY A 89 0.54 7.65 13.47
CA GLY A 89 1.84 7.27 14.01
C GLY A 89 2.68 6.37 13.12
N LEU A 90 2.32 6.18 11.84
CA LEU A 90 3.19 5.53 10.86
C LEU A 90 4.48 6.35 10.70
N ARG A 91 5.63 5.73 10.91
CA ARG A 91 6.93 6.39 10.79
C ARG A 91 7.28 6.58 9.32
N LEU A 92 7.57 7.81 8.96
CA LEU A 92 7.92 8.22 7.60
C LEU A 92 9.31 8.84 7.56
N ARG A 93 10.06 8.53 6.50
CA ARG A 93 11.28 9.24 6.11
C ARG A 93 11.02 9.90 4.77
N LEU A 94 11.03 11.24 4.75
CA LEU A 94 10.87 11.99 3.51
C LEU A 94 12.24 12.34 2.96
N GLU A 95 12.44 12.06 1.68
CA GLU A 95 13.65 12.37 0.92
C GLU A 95 13.32 13.36 -0.19
N PRO A 96 14.25 14.26 -0.56
CA PRO A 96 14.08 15.11 -1.74
C PRO A 96 13.90 14.27 -3.01
N GLY A 97 12.94 14.64 -3.84
CA GLY A 97 12.67 13.96 -5.11
C GLY A 97 11.88 14.85 -6.06
N ASP A 98 11.96 14.56 -7.35
CA ASP A 98 11.28 15.37 -8.38
C ASP A 98 9.76 15.15 -8.39
N THR A 99 9.32 13.97 -7.93
CA THR A 99 7.89 13.58 -7.85
C THR A 99 7.62 12.80 -6.58
N ALA A 100 6.36 12.80 -6.14
CA ALA A 100 5.91 11.98 -5.03
C ALA A 100 5.99 10.49 -5.41
N ARG A 101 6.69 9.67 -4.59
CA ARG A 101 6.80 8.23 -4.82
C ARG A 101 7.25 7.47 -3.58
N LEU A 102 6.98 6.18 -3.55
CA LEU A 102 7.61 5.28 -2.60
C LEU A 102 9.12 5.23 -2.89
N HIS A 103 9.95 5.39 -1.88
CA HIS A 103 11.41 5.38 -2.01
C HIS A 103 11.99 4.05 -1.55
N ASP A 104 11.74 3.67 -0.30
CA ASP A 104 12.13 2.41 0.28
C ASP A 104 11.25 2.02 1.47
N VAL A 105 11.47 0.84 2.03
CA VAL A 105 10.80 0.40 3.25
C VAL A 105 11.80 -0.26 4.20
N ALA A 106 11.64 -0.03 5.50
CA ALA A 106 12.43 -0.68 6.54
C ALA A 106 11.63 -1.83 7.17
N VAL A 107 12.04 -3.06 6.89
CA VAL A 107 11.38 -4.29 7.37
C VAL A 107 11.88 -4.62 8.78
N ILE A 108 10.98 -4.93 9.72
CA ILE A 108 11.35 -5.54 11.02
C ILE A 108 11.55 -7.03 10.80
N GLY A 109 12.78 -7.46 10.49
CA GLY A 109 13.03 -8.85 10.14
C GLY A 109 14.49 -9.18 9.82
N ASN A 110 14.71 -10.42 9.43
CA ASN A 110 16.04 -10.92 9.07
C ASN A 110 16.24 -10.80 7.54
N PRO A 111 17.25 -10.05 7.06
CA PRO A 111 17.58 -9.89 5.65
C PRO A 111 17.79 -11.22 4.92
N ASP A 112 18.34 -12.24 5.60
CA ASP A 112 18.60 -13.55 5.00
C ASP A 112 17.32 -14.23 4.46
N LEU A 113 16.15 -13.90 5.00
CA LEU A 113 14.86 -14.42 4.52
C LEU A 113 14.46 -13.86 3.16
N TYR A 114 14.99 -12.68 2.81
CA TYR A 114 14.67 -11.95 1.57
C TYR A 114 15.74 -12.13 0.50
N ALA A 115 16.95 -12.52 0.93
CA ALA A 115 18.09 -12.76 0.04
C ALA A 115 17.74 -13.82 -1.02
N GLY A 116 18.10 -13.53 -2.28
CA GLY A 116 17.83 -14.43 -3.40
C GLY A 116 16.36 -14.48 -3.86
N LEU A 117 15.40 -13.97 -3.08
CA LEU A 117 14.02 -13.79 -3.53
C LEU A 117 13.84 -12.44 -4.23
N PHE A 118 14.31 -11.37 -3.61
CA PHE A 118 14.35 -10.02 -4.18
C PHE A 118 15.76 -9.71 -4.68
N ALA A 119 15.88 -8.73 -5.58
CA ALA A 119 17.18 -8.28 -6.07
C ALA A 119 17.96 -7.59 -4.95
N ASP A 120 19.31 -7.62 -5.02
CA ASP A 120 20.17 -7.04 -4.00
C ASP A 120 20.03 -5.50 -3.89
N ASP A 121 19.59 -4.85 -4.98
CA ASP A 121 19.29 -3.42 -5.04
C ASP A 121 17.81 -3.09 -4.79
N ALA A 122 17.02 -4.06 -4.33
CA ALA A 122 15.65 -3.84 -3.94
C ALA A 122 15.56 -2.72 -2.88
N PRO A 123 14.54 -1.83 -2.94
CA PRO A 123 14.39 -0.74 -1.99
C PRO A 123 13.90 -1.24 -0.61
N LEU A 124 14.62 -2.22 -0.07
CA LEU A 124 14.38 -2.84 1.23
C LEU A 124 15.57 -2.56 2.15
N SER A 125 15.30 -2.04 3.32
CA SER A 125 16.23 -2.00 4.45
C SER A 125 15.67 -2.83 5.59
N PHE A 126 16.48 -3.16 6.59
CA PHE A 126 16.08 -4.05 7.67
C PHE A 126 16.39 -3.41 9.02
N ALA A 127 15.38 -3.34 9.86
CA ALA A 127 15.48 -3.00 11.27
C ALA A 127 15.72 -4.27 12.10
N GLU A 128 16.16 -4.10 13.34
CA GLU A 128 16.38 -5.20 14.26
C GLU A 128 15.14 -6.09 14.41
N PRO A 129 15.27 -7.41 14.30
CA PRO A 129 14.17 -8.35 14.47
C PRO A 129 13.53 -8.22 15.85
N MET A 130 12.21 -8.28 15.90
CA MET A 130 11.43 -8.29 17.14
C MET A 130 10.83 -9.67 17.41
N GLU A 131 10.84 -10.13 18.66
CA GLU A 131 10.24 -11.42 19.02
C GLU A 131 8.71 -11.37 18.99
N GLU A 132 8.14 -10.27 19.52
CA GLU A 132 6.69 -10.09 19.53
C GLU A 132 6.15 -9.84 18.12
N ALA A 133 5.03 -10.49 17.80
CA ALA A 133 4.32 -10.19 16.57
C ALA A 133 3.72 -8.79 16.59
N ALA A 134 3.66 -8.15 15.44
CA ALA A 134 2.94 -6.89 15.28
C ALA A 134 1.45 -7.06 15.61
N LEU A 135 0.84 -6.00 16.13
CA LEU A 135 -0.61 -5.87 16.22
C LEU A 135 -1.06 -4.96 15.07
N ILE A 136 -1.78 -5.53 14.12
CA ILE A 136 -2.30 -4.74 12.99
C ILE A 136 -3.40 -3.81 13.49
N GLY A 137 -3.30 -2.54 13.13
CA GLY A 137 -4.21 -1.46 13.51
C GLY A 137 -3.74 -0.14 12.89
N ALA A 138 -4.32 0.97 13.31
CA ALA A 138 -3.97 2.29 12.81
C ALA A 138 -2.47 2.58 12.95
N GLY A 139 -1.86 3.17 11.93
CA GLY A 139 -0.43 3.50 11.87
C GLY A 139 0.51 2.32 11.59
N ILE A 140 -0.03 1.17 11.15
CA ILE A 140 0.79 -0.01 10.82
C ILE A 140 0.62 -0.38 9.34
N THR A 141 1.70 -0.87 8.75
CA THR A 141 1.68 -1.42 7.40
C THR A 141 0.92 -2.74 7.37
N HIS A 142 -0.03 -2.87 6.45
CA HIS A 142 -0.77 -4.10 6.20
C HIS A 142 0.03 -5.06 5.31
N HIS A 143 0.57 -4.55 4.20
CA HIS A 143 1.41 -5.34 3.27
C HIS A 143 2.33 -4.47 2.42
N ILE A 144 3.41 -5.09 1.93
CA ILE A 144 4.28 -4.53 0.90
C ILE A 144 3.76 -5.00 -0.46
N ALA A 145 3.66 -4.11 -1.45
CA ALA A 145 3.35 -4.50 -2.83
C ALA A 145 4.61 -4.41 -3.70
N TRP A 146 5.00 -5.55 -4.26
CA TRP A 146 6.06 -5.64 -5.25
C TRP A 146 5.48 -5.57 -6.65
N ARG A 147 6.01 -4.69 -7.45
CA ARG A 147 5.52 -4.39 -8.78
C ARG A 147 6.08 -5.34 -9.83
N VAL A 148 5.23 -5.77 -10.78
CA VAL A 148 5.63 -6.49 -12.00
C VAL A 148 4.94 -5.89 -13.22
N GLY A 149 5.62 -5.92 -14.37
CA GLY A 149 5.14 -5.26 -15.60
C GLY A 149 3.96 -5.96 -16.27
N SER A 150 3.80 -7.26 -16.06
CA SER A 150 2.83 -8.06 -16.82
C SER A 150 2.28 -9.26 -16.01
N ASP A 151 1.20 -9.86 -16.54
CA ASP A 151 0.66 -11.13 -16.03
C ASP A 151 1.66 -12.29 -16.19
N GLU A 152 2.49 -12.24 -17.21
CA GLU A 152 3.56 -13.23 -17.43
C GLU A 152 4.61 -13.15 -16.34
N ASP A 153 5.07 -11.94 -16.00
CA ASP A 153 6.02 -11.73 -14.90
C ASP A 153 5.42 -12.18 -13.57
N GLN A 154 4.13 -11.90 -13.32
CA GLN A 154 3.45 -12.35 -12.12
C GLN A 154 3.37 -13.88 -12.04
N ARG A 155 3.15 -14.56 -13.16
CA ARG A 155 3.15 -16.02 -13.22
C ARG A 155 4.54 -16.58 -12.90
N LEU A 156 5.61 -16.00 -13.42
CA LEU A 156 6.99 -16.39 -13.10
C LEU A 156 7.28 -16.22 -11.60
N TRP A 157 6.77 -15.14 -11.00
CA TRP A 157 6.86 -14.96 -9.56
C TRP A 157 6.10 -16.03 -8.79
N LEU A 158 4.88 -16.38 -9.22
CA LEU A 158 4.09 -17.44 -8.59
C LEU A 158 4.84 -18.76 -8.57
N ASP A 159 5.40 -19.18 -9.72
CA ASP A 159 6.20 -20.39 -9.84
C ASP A 159 7.42 -20.36 -8.91
N ARG A 160 8.16 -19.26 -8.91
CA ARG A 160 9.33 -19.08 -8.05
C ARG A 160 8.99 -19.13 -6.56
N LEU A 161 7.89 -18.51 -6.13
CA LEU A 161 7.44 -18.56 -4.73
C LEU A 161 7.15 -20.00 -4.29
N VAL A 162 6.51 -20.79 -5.14
CA VAL A 162 6.23 -22.21 -4.87
C VAL A 162 7.53 -23.02 -4.82
N GLU A 163 8.48 -22.78 -5.72
CA GLU A 163 9.79 -23.48 -5.75
C GLU A 163 10.59 -23.24 -4.46
N VAL A 164 10.54 -22.03 -3.88
CA VAL A 164 11.22 -21.73 -2.60
C VAL A 164 10.38 -22.12 -1.37
N GLY A 165 9.24 -22.80 -1.57
CA GLY A 165 8.42 -23.35 -0.49
C GLY A 165 7.43 -22.35 0.16
N LEU A 166 7.26 -21.17 -0.43
CA LEU A 166 6.24 -20.20 0.00
C LEU A 166 4.85 -20.62 -0.55
N ARG A 167 3.80 -20.05 0.04
CA ARG A 167 2.41 -20.40 -0.29
C ARG A 167 1.65 -19.16 -0.79
N PRO A 168 1.82 -18.80 -2.08
CA PRO A 168 1.05 -17.69 -2.65
C PRO A 168 -0.43 -18.07 -2.80
N THR A 169 -1.29 -17.04 -2.79
CA THR A 169 -2.70 -17.18 -3.19
C THR A 169 -2.81 -17.44 -4.70
N THR A 170 -3.98 -17.83 -5.16
CA THR A 170 -4.34 -17.70 -6.57
C THR A 170 -4.36 -16.22 -6.97
N VAL A 171 -4.27 -15.95 -8.27
CA VAL A 171 -4.39 -14.58 -8.82
C VAL A 171 -5.76 -14.01 -8.46
N GLN A 172 -5.76 -12.80 -7.90
CA GLN A 172 -6.96 -12.05 -7.55
C GLN A 172 -7.09 -10.82 -8.44
N ASP A 173 -8.26 -10.59 -8.99
CA ASP A 173 -8.59 -9.38 -9.72
C ASP A 173 -8.89 -8.25 -8.73
N ARG A 174 -8.08 -7.20 -8.77
CA ARG A 174 -8.24 -5.98 -7.97
C ARG A 174 -8.74 -4.80 -8.82
N LYS A 175 -9.36 -5.08 -9.98
CA LYS A 175 -9.87 -4.11 -10.96
C LYS A 175 -8.77 -3.29 -11.64
N TYR A 176 -7.88 -2.67 -10.88
CA TYR A 176 -6.81 -1.79 -11.38
C TYR A 176 -5.50 -2.53 -11.63
N PHE A 177 -5.34 -3.70 -11.06
CA PHE A 177 -4.20 -4.60 -11.18
C PHE A 177 -4.62 -6.01 -10.76
N ARG A 178 -3.77 -6.97 -11.02
CA ARG A 178 -3.92 -8.34 -10.53
C ARG A 178 -2.88 -8.61 -9.47
N SER A 179 -3.25 -9.39 -8.45
CA SER A 179 -2.41 -9.61 -7.28
C SER A 179 -2.33 -11.07 -6.89
N ILE A 180 -1.15 -11.48 -6.43
CA ILE A 180 -0.96 -12.68 -5.62
C ILE A 180 -0.36 -12.24 -4.28
N TYR A 181 -0.75 -12.91 -3.20
CA TYR A 181 -0.30 -12.60 -1.85
C TYR A 181 0.39 -13.78 -1.22
N PHE A 182 1.44 -13.54 -0.45
CA PHE A 182 2.12 -14.56 0.35
C PHE A 182 2.70 -13.94 1.61
N ARG A 183 3.00 -14.80 2.60
CA ARG A 183 3.71 -14.35 3.81
C ARG A 183 5.15 -14.82 3.78
N MET A 184 6.05 -13.90 4.11
CA MET A 184 7.44 -14.22 4.42
C MET A 184 7.50 -15.02 5.73
N PRO A 185 8.58 -15.79 5.97
CA PRO A 185 8.72 -16.59 7.21
C PRO A 185 8.66 -15.79 8.51
N ASP A 186 9.04 -14.50 8.48
CA ASP A 186 8.93 -13.56 9.60
C ASP A 186 7.51 -12.97 9.76
N GLY A 187 6.59 -13.27 8.84
CA GLY A 187 5.18 -12.90 8.91
C GLY A 187 4.79 -11.70 8.04
N VAL A 188 5.74 -10.98 7.42
CA VAL A 188 5.43 -9.87 6.51
C VAL A 188 4.55 -10.36 5.37
N LEU A 189 3.42 -9.70 5.16
CA LEU A 189 2.56 -9.94 4.01
C LEU A 189 3.12 -9.20 2.79
N VAL A 190 3.35 -9.94 1.72
CA VAL A 190 3.82 -9.39 0.44
C VAL A 190 2.78 -9.65 -0.64
N GLU A 191 2.56 -8.66 -1.45
CA GLU A 191 1.77 -8.69 -2.67
C GLU A 191 2.69 -8.62 -3.89
N ILE A 192 2.44 -9.42 -4.93
CA ILE A 192 3.00 -9.19 -6.26
C ILE A 192 1.88 -8.64 -7.12
N ALA A 193 1.98 -7.37 -7.50
CA ALA A 193 0.95 -6.64 -8.25
C ALA A 193 1.41 -6.30 -9.67
N THR A 194 0.53 -6.51 -10.66
CA THR A 194 0.78 -6.08 -12.04
C THR A 194 0.59 -4.57 -12.21
N ASP A 195 1.24 -3.96 -13.20
CA ASP A 195 1.08 -2.53 -13.50
C ASP A 195 -0.29 -2.17 -14.10
N GLY A 196 -0.91 -3.10 -14.79
CA GLY A 196 -2.15 -2.84 -15.51
C GLY A 196 -3.38 -3.54 -14.96
N PRO A 197 -4.56 -3.03 -15.35
CA PRO A 197 -4.84 -1.98 -16.35
C PRO A 197 -4.63 -0.53 -15.85
N GLY A 198 -4.42 -0.30 -14.54
CA GLY A 198 -4.20 1.02 -13.96
C GLY A 198 -5.48 1.82 -13.68
N PHE A 199 -5.34 3.01 -13.09
CA PHE A 199 -6.48 3.78 -12.58
C PHE A 199 -7.27 4.51 -13.67
N LEU A 200 -6.67 4.74 -14.84
CA LEU A 200 -7.32 5.39 -15.97
C LEU A 200 -8.38 4.54 -16.66
N VAL A 201 -8.57 3.29 -16.23
CA VAL A 201 -9.58 2.38 -16.81
C VAL A 201 -11.00 2.85 -16.57
N ASP A 202 -11.25 3.63 -15.54
CA ASP A 202 -12.59 4.09 -15.15
C ASP A 202 -12.70 5.57 -14.74
N GLU A 203 -11.57 6.27 -14.63
CA GLU A 203 -11.55 7.72 -14.37
C GLU A 203 -10.55 8.41 -15.30
N PRO A 204 -10.90 9.56 -15.90
CA PRO A 204 -9.93 10.36 -16.65
C PRO A 204 -8.89 10.98 -15.72
N ALA A 205 -7.69 11.27 -16.23
CA ALA A 205 -6.57 11.77 -15.43
C ALA A 205 -6.90 13.03 -14.60
N GLU A 206 -7.72 13.92 -15.18
CA GLU A 206 -8.10 15.21 -14.57
C GLU A 206 -9.03 15.07 -13.36
N SER A 207 -9.63 13.90 -13.16
CA SER A 207 -10.59 13.64 -12.08
C SER A 207 -10.23 12.42 -11.22
N LEU A 208 -9.00 11.91 -11.32
CA LEU A 208 -8.54 10.82 -10.49
C LEU A 208 -8.78 11.09 -9.01
N GLY A 209 -9.37 10.12 -8.32
CA GLY A 209 -9.61 10.16 -6.88
C GLY A 209 -10.70 11.13 -6.40
N GLN A 210 -11.38 11.85 -7.31
CA GLN A 210 -12.45 12.79 -6.91
C GLN A 210 -13.75 12.05 -6.54
N GLY A 211 -14.12 11.02 -7.31
CA GLY A 211 -15.33 10.24 -7.08
C GLY A 211 -15.07 8.95 -6.30
N LEU A 212 -16.12 8.36 -5.71
CA LEU A 212 -16.06 7.00 -5.22
C LEU A 212 -16.13 6.03 -6.42
N ALA A 213 -15.02 5.39 -6.73
CA ALA A 213 -14.95 4.37 -7.76
C ALA A 213 -15.25 2.99 -7.17
N LEU A 214 -16.23 2.27 -7.73
CA LEU A 214 -16.56 0.92 -7.31
C LEU A 214 -16.27 -0.09 -8.43
N PRO A 215 -15.88 -1.32 -8.10
CA PRO A 215 -15.81 -2.37 -9.10
C PRO A 215 -17.22 -2.79 -9.55
N PRO A 216 -17.38 -3.37 -10.75
CA PRO A 216 -18.70 -3.70 -11.30
C PRO A 216 -19.57 -4.57 -10.40
N TRP A 217 -18.98 -5.43 -9.60
CA TRP A 217 -19.71 -6.32 -8.68
C TRP A 217 -20.22 -5.62 -7.42
N LEU A 218 -19.70 -4.42 -7.06
CA LEU A 218 -20.18 -3.59 -5.95
C LEU A 218 -21.07 -2.42 -6.40
N GLU A 219 -21.14 -2.13 -7.70
CA GLU A 219 -22.02 -1.06 -8.22
C GLU A 219 -23.50 -1.20 -7.80
N PRO A 220 -24.09 -2.40 -7.72
CA PRO A 220 -25.46 -2.55 -7.22
C PRO A 220 -25.66 -2.08 -5.77
N GLU A 221 -24.59 -1.99 -4.99
CA GLU A 221 -24.61 -1.56 -3.58
C GLU A 221 -24.23 -0.10 -3.37
N ARG A 222 -23.94 0.66 -4.44
CA ARG A 222 -23.43 2.04 -4.41
C ARG A 222 -24.15 2.95 -3.42
N GLU A 223 -25.47 3.04 -3.53
CA GLU A 223 -26.27 3.93 -2.65
C GLU A 223 -26.15 3.57 -1.16
N THR A 224 -25.98 2.29 -0.86
CA THR A 224 -25.77 1.81 0.51
C THR A 224 -24.39 2.17 1.00
N LEU A 225 -23.37 1.89 0.20
CA LEU A 225 -21.98 2.19 0.54
C LEU A 225 -21.74 3.71 0.70
N GLU A 226 -22.25 4.53 -0.21
CA GLU A 226 -22.14 6.00 -0.11
C GLU A 226 -22.86 6.59 1.13
N ARG A 227 -23.88 5.92 1.64
CA ARG A 227 -24.58 6.34 2.86
C ARG A 227 -23.83 5.92 4.13
N GLU A 228 -23.14 4.78 4.10
CA GLU A 228 -22.43 4.21 5.25
C GLU A 228 -21.01 4.73 5.40
N LEU A 229 -20.34 5.00 4.28
CA LEU A 229 -19.05 5.67 4.27
C LEU A 229 -19.24 7.16 4.59
N HIS A 230 -18.48 7.69 5.56
CA HIS A 230 -18.54 9.13 5.82
C HIS A 230 -17.89 9.90 4.66
N PRO A 231 -18.41 11.07 4.28
CA PRO A 231 -17.86 11.86 3.19
C PRO A 231 -16.43 12.34 3.51
N ILE A 232 -15.54 12.24 2.52
CA ILE A 232 -14.20 12.84 2.56
C ILE A 232 -14.05 13.80 1.37
N ALA A 233 -13.40 14.98 1.60
CA ALA A 233 -13.34 16.10 0.65
C ALA A 233 -11.99 16.21 -0.08
#